data_0a8f3c1a3473c90133e1c77d4987fb2b
#
_entry.id   0a8f3c1a3473c90133e1c77d4987fb2b
#
_cell.length_a   1.000
_cell.length_b   1.000
_cell.length_c   1.000
_cell.angle_alpha   90.00
_cell.angle_beta   90.00
_cell.angle_gamma   90.00
#
_symmetry.space_group_name_H-M   'P 1'
#
loop_
_entity.id
_entity.type
_entity.pdbx_description
1 polymer ?
#
loop_
_entity_poly.entity_id
_entity_poly.type
_entity_poly.pdbx_seq_one_letter_code
_entity_poly.pdbx_strand_id
1 'polypeptide(L)'
;YQGNMSPQVKERVVLGYSAAWLHRKGRNMHHFEYWRDVDKTGSNAPVKMPAKYFGEMICDRVAASRIYLGKNYTDRSALEYFERRTDVGYMHPETAAQLRRFLTMIAEQGEKVAFKELKAYIKSESRKERAEKKRLVSEYKKELKTVKTMGKNA
;
A
#
# COMPACT_ATOMS: atom_id res chain seq x y z
N TYR A 1 -10.67 -1.34 -19.95
CA TYR A 1 -11.33 -2.60 -19.58
C TYR A 1 -11.79 -2.54 -18.15
N GLN A 2 -13.08 -2.37 -17.94
CA GLN A 2 -13.72 -2.24 -16.63
C GLN A 2 -14.74 -3.35 -16.40
N GLY A 3 -14.98 -3.63 -15.10
CA GLY A 3 -16.01 -4.56 -14.68
C GLY A 3 -15.80 -5.99 -15.17
N ASN A 4 -16.90 -6.70 -15.37
CA ASN A 4 -16.93 -8.11 -15.71
C ASN A 4 -16.30 -8.48 -17.06
N MET A 5 -15.94 -7.49 -17.88
CA MET A 5 -15.32 -7.69 -19.20
C MET A 5 -13.79 -7.60 -19.18
N SER A 6 -13.17 -7.28 -18.05
CA SER A 6 -11.70 -7.22 -17.97
C SER A 6 -11.07 -8.61 -18.16
N PRO A 7 -9.88 -8.70 -18.80
CA PRO A 7 -9.18 -9.96 -18.96
C PRO A 7 -8.97 -10.70 -17.63
N GLN A 8 -8.66 -9.96 -16.57
CA GLN A 8 -8.44 -10.51 -15.23
C GLN A 8 -9.72 -11.15 -14.64
N VAL A 9 -10.89 -10.54 -14.88
CA VAL A 9 -12.17 -11.11 -14.44
C VAL A 9 -12.47 -12.38 -15.20
N LYS A 10 -12.25 -12.39 -16.51
CA LYS A 10 -12.44 -13.60 -17.36
C LYS A 10 -11.52 -14.74 -16.89
N GLU A 11 -10.25 -14.46 -16.63
CA GLU A 11 -9.32 -15.48 -16.08
C GLU A 11 -9.86 -16.08 -14.77
N ARG A 12 -10.33 -15.22 -13.84
CA ARG A 12 -10.88 -15.70 -12.55
C ARG A 12 -12.11 -16.58 -12.72
N VAL A 13 -12.99 -16.24 -13.65
CA VAL A 13 -14.19 -17.05 -13.93
C VAL A 13 -13.81 -18.42 -14.48
N VAL A 14 -12.82 -18.48 -15.38
CA VAL A 14 -12.44 -19.74 -16.05
C VAL A 14 -11.49 -20.60 -15.21
N LEU A 15 -10.50 -19.98 -14.55
CA LEU A 15 -9.40 -20.67 -13.86
C LEU A 15 -9.49 -20.62 -12.33
N GLY A 16 -10.44 -19.86 -11.76
CA GLY A 16 -10.52 -19.57 -10.33
C GLY A 16 -9.52 -18.55 -9.82
N TYR A 17 -8.57 -18.14 -10.64
CA TYR A 17 -7.58 -17.09 -10.34
C TYR A 17 -7.19 -16.33 -11.61
N SER A 18 -6.46 -15.21 -11.47
CA SER A 18 -5.89 -14.47 -12.59
C SER A 18 -4.37 -14.48 -12.52
N ALA A 19 -3.73 -15.16 -13.49
CA ALA A 19 -2.27 -15.22 -13.62
C ALA A 19 -1.69 -13.82 -13.91
N ALA A 20 -2.37 -13.04 -14.76
CA ALA A 20 -1.99 -11.65 -15.06
C ALA A 20 -2.03 -10.77 -13.80
N TRP A 21 -3.04 -10.92 -12.96
CA TRP A 21 -3.11 -10.20 -11.68
C TRP A 21 -2.03 -10.62 -10.70
N LEU A 22 -1.79 -11.91 -10.52
CA LEU A 22 -0.73 -12.41 -9.64
C LEU A 22 0.65 -11.91 -10.07
N HIS A 23 0.93 -11.92 -11.37
CA HIS A 23 2.16 -11.38 -11.92
C HIS A 23 2.30 -9.87 -11.66
N ARG A 24 1.24 -9.10 -11.88
CA ARG A 24 1.20 -7.66 -11.64
C ARG A 24 1.36 -7.33 -10.16
N LYS A 25 0.62 -8.02 -9.29
CA LYS A 25 0.67 -7.85 -7.84
C LYS A 25 2.08 -8.06 -7.29
N GLY A 26 2.79 -9.11 -7.73
CA GLY A 26 4.14 -9.43 -7.27
C GLY A 26 5.23 -8.45 -7.71
N ARG A 27 4.93 -7.48 -8.58
CA ARG A 27 5.89 -6.51 -9.12
C ARG A 27 5.58 -5.05 -8.80
N ASN A 28 4.36 -4.74 -8.40
CA ASN A 28 3.92 -3.37 -8.18
C ASN A 28 3.82 -3.04 -6.70
N MET A 29 4.87 -2.47 -6.16
CA MET A 29 4.95 -2.10 -4.75
C MET A 29 3.94 -1.00 -4.33
N HIS A 30 3.35 -0.26 -5.27
CA HIS A 30 2.26 0.69 -4.98
C HIS A 30 0.89 0.02 -4.84
N HIS A 31 0.78 -1.29 -5.03
CA HIS A 31 -0.41 -2.07 -4.71
C HIS A 31 -0.33 -2.59 -3.28
N PHE A 32 -1.37 -2.38 -2.48
CA PHE A 32 -1.38 -2.79 -1.07
C PHE A 32 -1.31 -4.32 -0.91
N GLU A 33 -1.79 -5.07 -1.88
CA GLU A 33 -1.75 -6.54 -1.93
C GLU A 33 -0.32 -7.09 -2.00
N TYR A 34 0.65 -6.30 -2.42
CA TYR A 34 2.08 -6.64 -2.36
C TYR A 34 2.56 -6.72 -0.90
N TRP A 35 2.02 -5.87 -0.02
CA TRP A 35 2.46 -5.70 1.37
C TRP A 35 1.74 -6.67 2.30
N ARG A 36 2.03 -7.95 2.14
CA ARG A 36 1.58 -9.02 3.02
C ARG A 36 2.73 -9.98 3.25
N ASP A 37 2.88 -10.43 4.50
CA ASP A 37 3.93 -11.35 4.88
C ASP A 37 3.43 -12.29 5.99
N VAL A 38 4.18 -13.31 6.28
CA VAL A 38 3.90 -14.23 7.38
C VAL A 38 4.35 -13.57 8.68
N ASP A 39 3.41 -13.41 9.61
CA ASP A 39 3.71 -12.88 10.94
C ASP A 39 4.30 -13.96 11.88
N LYS A 40 4.58 -13.56 13.13
CA LYS A 40 5.16 -14.45 14.14
C LYS A 40 4.27 -15.67 14.50
N THR A 41 3.00 -15.63 14.15
CA THR A 41 2.03 -16.74 14.36
C THR A 41 1.94 -17.68 13.17
N GLY A 42 2.62 -17.40 12.07
CA GLY A 42 2.51 -18.12 10.81
C GLY A 42 1.34 -17.66 9.94
N SER A 43 0.64 -16.60 10.34
CA SER A 43 -0.52 -16.08 9.62
C SER A 43 -0.11 -15.05 8.57
N ASN A 44 -0.79 -15.06 7.43
CA ASN A 44 -0.59 -14.07 6.37
C ASN A 44 -1.22 -12.73 6.78
N ALA A 45 -0.41 -11.80 7.26
CA ALA A 45 -0.81 -10.52 7.80
C ALA A 45 -0.45 -9.34 6.86
N PRO A 46 -1.22 -8.24 6.90
CA PRO A 46 -0.86 -7.04 6.15
C PRO A 46 0.33 -6.32 6.82
N VAL A 47 1.24 -5.84 5.99
CA VAL A 47 2.38 -5.02 6.38
C VAL A 47 2.10 -3.56 6.04
N LYS A 48 2.51 -2.64 6.91
CA LYS A 48 2.39 -1.19 6.64
C LYS A 48 3.17 -0.82 5.38
N MET A 49 2.49 -0.19 4.45
CA MET A 49 3.10 0.26 3.20
C MET A 49 4.06 1.42 3.48
N PRO A 50 5.33 1.38 2.99
CA PRO A 50 6.24 2.50 3.12
C PRO A 50 5.71 3.75 2.40
N ALA A 51 5.99 4.92 2.97
CA ALA A 51 5.41 6.20 2.55
C ALA A 51 5.65 6.53 1.06
N LYS A 52 6.79 6.10 0.50
CA LYS A 52 7.07 6.26 -0.93
C LYS A 52 6.02 5.56 -1.79
N TYR A 53 5.79 4.29 -1.55
CA TYR A 53 4.84 3.47 -2.34
C TYR A 53 3.39 3.83 -2.04
N PHE A 54 3.13 4.28 -0.82
CA PHE A 54 1.84 4.86 -0.47
C PHE A 54 1.54 6.11 -1.32
N GLY A 55 2.51 7.00 -1.51
CA GLY A 55 2.35 8.16 -2.39
C GLY A 55 2.07 7.77 -3.84
N GLU A 56 2.79 6.77 -4.36
CA GLU A 56 2.56 6.21 -5.70
C GLU A 56 1.15 5.61 -5.81
N MET A 57 0.65 4.92 -4.78
CA MET A 57 -0.72 4.37 -4.74
C MET A 57 -1.79 5.46 -4.83
N ILE A 58 -1.62 6.58 -4.13
CA ILE A 58 -2.55 7.72 -4.21
C ILE A 58 -2.58 8.28 -5.64
N CYS A 59 -1.42 8.52 -6.24
CA CYS A 59 -1.33 9.02 -7.60
C CYS A 59 -1.97 8.08 -8.62
N ASP A 60 -1.70 6.78 -8.51
CA ASP A 60 -2.27 5.76 -9.39
C ASP A 60 -3.82 5.72 -9.28
N ARG A 61 -4.37 5.78 -8.06
CA ARG A 61 -5.83 5.80 -7.84
C ARG A 61 -6.51 7.01 -8.44
N VAL A 62 -5.92 8.19 -8.31
CA VAL A 62 -6.46 9.43 -8.89
C VAL A 62 -6.37 9.36 -10.41
N ALA A 63 -5.22 8.96 -10.96
CA ALA A 63 -5.03 8.83 -12.40
C ALA A 63 -5.98 7.79 -13.01
N ALA A 64 -6.12 6.62 -12.38
CA ALA A 64 -7.06 5.60 -12.81
C ALA A 64 -8.51 6.10 -12.78
N SER A 65 -8.92 6.81 -11.73
CA SER A 65 -10.27 7.40 -11.64
C SER A 65 -10.53 8.40 -12.77
N ARG A 66 -9.55 9.24 -13.12
CA ARG A 66 -9.64 10.17 -14.25
C ARG A 66 -9.80 9.46 -15.58
N ILE A 67 -8.98 8.44 -15.84
CA ILE A 67 -9.02 7.67 -17.09
C ILE A 67 -10.37 6.94 -17.22
N TYR A 68 -10.84 6.33 -16.14
CA TYR A 68 -12.04 5.51 -16.17
C TYR A 68 -13.33 6.30 -16.22
N LEU A 69 -13.41 7.45 -15.58
CA LEU A 69 -14.61 8.27 -15.51
C LEU A 69 -14.64 9.37 -16.59
N GLY A 70 -13.48 9.73 -17.15
CA GLY A 70 -13.38 10.74 -18.19
C GLY A 70 -14.08 12.04 -17.76
N LYS A 71 -15.11 12.45 -18.49
CA LYS A 71 -15.89 13.67 -18.21
C LYS A 71 -16.67 13.62 -16.89
N ASN A 72 -16.90 12.44 -16.34
CA ASN A 72 -17.64 12.24 -15.09
C ASN A 72 -16.70 12.23 -13.87
N TYR A 73 -15.40 12.45 -14.06
CA TYR A 73 -14.46 12.55 -12.97
C TYR A 73 -14.74 13.78 -12.10
N THR A 74 -14.69 13.59 -10.79
CA THR A 74 -14.70 14.65 -9.77
C THR A 74 -13.64 14.35 -8.72
N ASP A 75 -13.26 15.33 -7.92
CA ASP A 75 -12.30 15.14 -6.83
C ASP A 75 -12.79 14.12 -5.78
N ARG A 76 -14.10 13.81 -5.73
CA ARG A 76 -14.68 12.77 -4.88
C ARG A 76 -14.53 11.36 -5.44
N SER A 77 -14.27 11.22 -6.72
CA SER A 77 -14.36 9.93 -7.43
C SER A 77 -13.46 8.83 -6.83
N ALA A 78 -12.23 9.17 -6.47
CA ALA A 78 -11.30 8.20 -5.89
C ALA A 78 -11.70 7.79 -4.47
N LEU A 79 -12.28 8.71 -3.67
CA LEU A 79 -12.83 8.41 -2.35
C LEU A 79 -14.03 7.49 -2.44
N GLU A 80 -14.99 7.81 -3.30
CA GLU A 80 -16.20 7.01 -3.51
C GLU A 80 -15.87 5.60 -3.99
N TYR A 81 -14.88 5.46 -4.88
CA TYR A 81 -14.39 4.14 -5.28
C TYR A 81 -13.79 3.36 -4.12
N PHE A 82 -12.99 4.01 -3.29
CA PHE A 82 -12.39 3.40 -2.09
C PHE A 82 -13.46 2.93 -1.10
N GLU A 83 -14.49 3.73 -0.86
CA GLU A 83 -15.55 3.43 0.10
C GLU A 83 -16.48 2.28 -0.34
N ARG A 84 -16.64 2.09 -1.63
CA ARG A 84 -17.41 0.97 -2.19
C ARG A 84 -16.68 -0.37 -2.14
N ARG A 85 -15.36 -0.38 -1.89
CA ARG A 85 -14.57 -1.61 -1.87
C ARG A 85 -14.68 -2.32 -0.54
N THR A 86 -14.90 -3.62 -0.60
CA THR A 86 -14.95 -4.53 0.56
C THR A 86 -13.60 -5.09 0.97
N ASP A 87 -12.57 -4.93 0.11
CA ASP A 87 -11.23 -5.50 0.31
C ASP A 87 -10.29 -4.63 1.18
N VAL A 88 -10.80 -3.53 1.74
CA VAL A 88 -10.02 -2.64 2.64
C VAL A 88 -9.50 -3.38 3.87
N GLY A 89 -10.20 -4.41 4.34
CA GLY A 89 -9.77 -5.28 5.45
C GLY A 89 -8.49 -6.09 5.17
N TYR A 90 -8.07 -6.19 3.91
CA TYR A 90 -6.79 -6.81 3.54
C TYR A 90 -5.59 -5.86 3.61
N MET A 91 -5.83 -4.57 3.79
CA MET A 91 -4.82 -3.53 3.92
C MET A 91 -4.42 -3.34 5.39
N HIS A 92 -3.15 -3.00 5.63
CA HIS A 92 -2.73 -2.62 6.98
C HIS A 92 -3.56 -1.43 7.50
N PRO A 93 -4.06 -1.46 8.75
CA PRO A 93 -4.97 -0.44 9.28
C PRO A 93 -4.46 1.00 9.14
N GLU A 94 -3.19 1.24 9.45
CA GLU A 94 -2.59 2.58 9.29
C GLU A 94 -2.55 3.01 7.82
N THR A 95 -2.25 2.09 6.89
CA THR A 95 -2.26 2.39 5.45
C THR A 95 -3.66 2.74 4.99
N ALA A 96 -4.67 2.00 5.43
CA ALA A 96 -6.08 2.26 5.10
C ALA A 96 -6.55 3.61 5.66
N ALA A 97 -6.19 3.93 6.92
CA ALA A 97 -6.53 5.20 7.56
C ALA A 97 -5.90 6.40 6.81
N GLN A 98 -4.61 6.30 6.46
CA GLN A 98 -3.95 7.35 5.69
C GLN A 98 -4.52 7.49 4.27
N LEU A 99 -4.86 6.37 3.63
CA LEU A 99 -5.51 6.39 2.32
C LEU A 99 -6.85 7.15 2.37
N ARG A 100 -7.70 6.80 3.33
CA ARG A 100 -8.96 7.53 3.56
C ARG A 100 -8.72 9.02 3.77
N ARG A 101 -7.78 9.38 4.66
CA ARG A 101 -7.43 10.77 4.98
C ARG A 101 -7.07 11.57 3.71
N PHE A 102 -6.17 11.06 2.87
CA PHE A 102 -5.74 11.80 1.68
C PHE A 102 -6.81 11.83 0.59
N LEU A 103 -7.57 10.76 0.41
CA LEU A 103 -8.70 10.76 -0.54
C LEU A 103 -9.82 11.73 -0.09
N THR A 104 -10.09 11.82 1.21
CA THR A 104 -11.01 12.83 1.78
C THR A 104 -10.46 14.25 1.56
N MET A 105 -9.17 14.46 1.78
CA MET A 105 -8.55 15.77 1.53
C MET A 105 -8.65 16.18 0.05
N ILE A 106 -8.47 15.25 -0.89
CA ILE A 106 -8.68 15.51 -2.32
C ILE A 106 -10.12 15.90 -2.56
N ALA A 107 -11.08 15.16 -2.02
CA ALA A 107 -12.51 15.38 -2.18
C ALA A 107 -13.00 16.73 -1.64
N GLU A 108 -12.40 17.22 -0.57
CA GLU A 108 -12.86 18.42 0.17
C GLU A 108 -12.05 19.68 -0.16
N GLN A 109 -10.75 19.53 -0.43
CA GLN A 109 -9.82 20.64 -0.58
C GLN A 109 -9.17 20.70 -1.96
N GLY A 110 -9.44 19.69 -2.79
CA GLY A 110 -8.88 19.56 -4.13
C GLY A 110 -7.47 18.98 -4.17
N GLU A 111 -7.09 18.51 -5.34
CA GLU A 111 -5.81 17.81 -5.56
C GLU A 111 -4.57 18.66 -5.23
N LYS A 112 -4.61 19.95 -5.56
CA LYS A 112 -3.43 20.84 -5.36
C LYS A 112 -3.02 20.91 -3.90
N VAL A 113 -3.98 21.04 -2.99
CA VAL A 113 -3.75 21.09 -1.54
C VAL A 113 -3.32 19.71 -1.04
N ALA A 114 -4.07 18.66 -1.41
CA ALA A 114 -3.82 17.31 -0.98
C ALA A 114 -2.45 16.78 -1.41
N PHE A 115 -2.02 17.02 -2.66
CA PHE A 115 -0.70 16.60 -3.14
C PHE A 115 0.47 17.37 -2.50
N LYS A 116 0.26 18.62 -2.13
CA LYS A 116 1.26 19.37 -1.34
C LYS A 116 1.46 18.72 0.04
N GLU A 117 0.37 18.40 0.73
CA GLU A 117 0.40 17.70 2.02
C GLU A 117 0.95 16.27 1.89
N LEU A 118 0.57 15.55 0.84
CA LEU A 118 1.10 14.21 0.55
C LEU A 118 2.62 14.22 0.38
N LYS A 119 3.15 15.21 -0.33
CA LYS A 119 4.60 15.37 -0.50
C LYS A 119 5.31 15.62 0.83
N ALA A 120 4.75 16.47 1.68
CA ALA A 120 5.28 16.73 3.03
C ALA A 120 5.23 15.48 3.90
N TYR A 121 4.11 14.75 3.88
CA TYR A 121 3.93 13.48 4.57
C TYR A 121 4.97 12.44 4.15
N ILE A 122 5.13 12.20 2.84
CA ILE A 122 6.11 11.25 2.30
C ILE A 122 7.52 11.59 2.78
N LYS A 123 7.89 12.87 2.72
CA LYS A 123 9.23 13.32 3.17
C LYS A 123 9.46 13.06 4.65
N SER A 124 8.47 13.35 5.49
CA SER A 124 8.52 13.15 6.93
C SER A 124 8.57 11.67 7.29
N GLU A 125 7.61 10.88 6.80
CA GLU A 125 7.51 9.45 7.10
C GLU A 125 8.70 8.66 6.57
N SER A 126 9.19 8.93 5.37
CA SER A 126 10.39 8.25 4.85
C SER A 126 11.66 8.52 5.67
N ARG A 127 11.72 9.65 6.40
CA ARG A 127 12.81 9.90 7.35
C ARG A 127 12.67 9.03 8.60
N LYS A 128 11.45 8.94 9.15
CA LYS A 128 11.14 8.09 10.31
C LYS A 128 11.39 6.62 10.00
N GLU A 129 10.89 6.14 8.86
CA GLU A 129 11.08 4.76 8.39
C GLU A 129 12.57 4.40 8.28
N ARG A 130 13.39 5.29 7.73
CA ARG A 130 14.84 5.09 7.61
C ARG A 130 15.54 5.08 8.97
N ALA A 131 15.15 5.98 9.87
CA ALA A 131 15.71 6.03 11.22
C ALA A 131 15.36 4.76 12.01
N GLU A 132 14.10 4.34 11.94
CA GLU A 132 13.62 3.12 12.59
C GLU A 132 14.28 1.86 12.03
N LYS A 133 14.38 1.73 10.72
CA LYS A 133 15.11 0.62 10.10
C LYS A 133 16.56 0.56 10.55
N LYS A 134 17.25 1.71 10.64
CA LYS A 134 18.64 1.79 11.10
C LYS A 134 18.75 1.34 12.56
N ARG A 135 17.81 1.75 13.43
CA ARG A 135 17.74 1.35 14.83
C ARG A 135 17.58 -0.17 14.97
N LEU A 136 16.55 -0.73 14.32
CA LEU A 136 16.25 -2.17 14.37
C LEU A 136 17.41 -3.03 13.86
N VAL A 137 18.04 -2.63 12.74
CA VAL A 137 19.21 -3.34 12.20
C VAL A 137 20.39 -3.27 13.16
N SER A 138 20.59 -2.15 13.86
CA SER A 138 21.65 -2.00 14.86
C SER A 138 21.41 -2.90 16.07
N GLU A 139 20.18 -2.94 16.59
CA GLU A 139 19.77 -3.79 17.70
C GLU A 139 19.95 -5.28 17.36
N TYR A 140 19.46 -5.71 16.21
CA TYR A 140 19.63 -7.08 15.74
C TYR A 140 21.11 -7.50 15.63
N LYS A 141 21.98 -6.61 15.13
CA LYS A 141 23.43 -6.88 15.06
C LYS A 141 24.07 -7.02 16.44
N LYS A 142 23.61 -6.28 17.45
CA LYS A 142 24.09 -6.41 18.84
C LYS A 142 23.67 -7.75 19.43
N GLU A 143 22.41 -8.14 19.27
CA GLU A 143 21.88 -9.43 19.73
C GLU A 143 22.66 -10.60 19.13
N LEU A 144 22.90 -10.58 17.80
CA LEU A 144 23.69 -11.61 17.13
C LEU A 144 25.12 -11.74 17.68
N LYS A 145 25.76 -10.62 18.07
CA LYS A 145 27.10 -10.65 18.70
C LYS A 145 27.04 -11.30 20.06
N THR A 146 26.04 -10.96 20.88
CA THR A 146 25.86 -11.52 22.23
C THR A 146 25.65 -13.04 22.16
N VAL A 147 24.78 -13.52 21.29
CA VAL A 147 24.54 -14.96 21.11
C VAL A 147 25.82 -15.70 20.69
N LYS A 148 26.58 -15.13 19.73
CA LYS A 148 27.87 -15.73 19.29
C LYS A 148 28.92 -15.78 20.42
N THR A 149 28.92 -14.82 21.34
CA THR A 149 29.84 -14.80 22.45
C THR A 149 29.48 -15.84 23.53
N MET A 150 28.16 -15.99 23.80
CA MET A 150 27.66 -17.00 24.73
C MET A 150 27.89 -18.44 24.24
N GLY A 151 27.71 -18.70 22.94
CA GLY A 151 27.93 -20.02 22.35
C GLY A 151 29.40 -20.42 22.18
N LYS A 152 30.38 -19.51 22.42
CA LYS A 152 31.81 -19.83 22.44
C LYS A 152 32.34 -20.18 23.84
N ASN A 153 31.54 -19.88 24.86
CA ASN A 153 31.91 -20.11 26.28
C ASN A 153 31.17 -21.32 26.89
N ALA A 154 30.39 -22.04 26.07
CA ALA A 154 29.75 -23.30 26.41
C ALA A 154 30.43 -24.46 25.65
#